data_8d012c3218d44db6d01abf6a731620f8
#
_entry.id   8d012c3218d44db6d01abf6a731620f8
#
_cell.length_a   1.000
_cell.length_b   1.000
_cell.length_c   1.000
_cell.angle_alpha   90.00
_cell.angle_beta   90.00
_cell.angle_gamma   90.00
#
_symmetry.space_group_name_H-M   'P 1'
#
loop_
_entity.id
_entity.type
_entity.pdbx_description
1 polymer ?
#
loop_
_entity_poly.entity_id
_entity_poly.type
_entity_poly.pdbx_seq_one_letter_code
_entity_poly.pdbx_strand_id
1 'polypeptide(L)'
;CNNNFKINKEDWLNWKIWCNTCPKCAFVFAILRPYLDKKEVLKIFWEDLLYKESLEKTFLELLWLDWIKPFECVWELEEVVYSFYKFYDFYPKKNLPNILKIFKEKVLDKNNKEFFIWLEKKLLTIYDNNLIPKDLKINF
;
A
#
# COMPACT_ATOMS: atom_id res chain seq x y z
N CYS A 1 3.59 -4.96 12.97
CA CYS A 1 3.57 -6.18 12.16
C CYS A 1 3.61 -7.43 13.06
N ASN A 2 3.16 -8.59 12.57
CA ASN A 2 3.05 -9.80 13.43
C ASN A 2 4.40 -10.29 13.96
N ASN A 3 5.51 -9.99 13.31
CA ASN A 3 6.84 -10.39 13.77
C ASN A 3 7.31 -9.56 14.97
N ASN A 4 6.70 -8.43 15.26
CA ASN A 4 7.05 -7.52 16.36
C ASN A 4 6.19 -7.73 17.61
N PHE A 5 5.17 -8.60 17.56
CA PHE A 5 4.47 -9.08 18.76
C PHE A 5 5.25 -10.14 19.55
N LYS A 6 6.50 -10.40 19.19
CA LYS A 6 7.41 -11.20 20.02
C LYS A 6 7.75 -10.38 21.26
N ILE A 7 7.41 -10.95 22.42
CA ILE A 7 7.50 -10.35 23.77
C ILE A 7 8.96 -10.22 24.26
N ASN A 8 9.94 -10.04 23.40
CA ASN A 8 11.32 -9.81 23.80
C ASN A 8 11.54 -8.32 24.01
N LYS A 9 11.67 -7.91 25.27
CA LYS A 9 11.90 -6.52 25.70
C LYS A 9 13.12 -5.84 25.03
N GLU A 10 14.09 -6.62 24.57
CA GLU A 10 15.29 -6.11 23.89
C GLU A 10 14.99 -5.52 22.51
N ASP A 11 13.94 -5.99 21.80
CA ASP A 11 13.54 -5.48 20.50
C ASP A 11 12.84 -4.11 20.58
N TRP A 12 12.30 -3.74 21.73
CA TRP A 12 11.67 -2.44 21.97
C TRP A 12 12.66 -1.28 22.00
N LEU A 13 13.91 -1.54 22.32
CA LEU A 13 14.97 -0.52 22.35
C LEU A 13 15.44 -0.11 20.96
N ASN A 14 15.16 -0.91 19.92
CA ASN A 14 15.63 -0.66 18.56
C ASN A 14 14.68 0.14 17.66
N TRP A 15 13.51 0.58 18.15
CA TRP A 15 12.52 1.44 17.43
C TRP A 15 12.04 0.88 16.07
N LYS A 16 12.42 -0.35 15.70
CA LYS A 16 12.04 -0.99 14.45
C LYS A 16 10.69 -1.70 14.60
N ILE A 17 9.62 -0.93 14.50
CA ILE A 17 8.23 -1.43 14.62
C ILE A 17 7.86 -2.35 13.43
N TRP A 18 8.44 -2.12 12.26
CA TRP A 18 8.17 -2.86 11.03
C TRP A 18 9.30 -3.83 10.70
N CYS A 19 8.96 -5.08 10.33
CA CYS A 19 9.97 -6.07 9.93
C CYS A 19 10.43 -5.91 8.48
N ASN A 20 9.68 -5.20 7.65
CA ASN A 20 9.93 -4.96 6.22
C ASN A 20 10.10 -6.23 5.38
N THR A 21 9.52 -7.36 5.82
CA THR A 21 9.65 -8.66 5.15
C THR A 21 8.32 -9.42 5.06
N CYS A 22 7.27 -8.94 5.72
CA CYS A 22 5.99 -9.64 5.75
C CYS A 22 4.92 -8.91 4.91
N PRO A 23 3.86 -9.62 4.50
CA PRO A 23 2.76 -9.04 3.72
C PRO A 23 2.10 -7.82 4.37
N LYS A 24 1.99 -7.78 5.70
CA LYS A 24 1.45 -6.60 6.41
C LYS A 24 2.31 -5.36 6.23
N CYS A 25 3.64 -5.50 6.26
CA CYS A 25 4.54 -4.38 6.00
C CYS A 25 4.39 -3.87 4.56
N ALA A 26 4.32 -4.78 3.58
CA ALA A 26 4.11 -4.44 2.18
C ALA A 26 2.77 -3.71 1.96
N PHE A 27 1.70 -4.23 2.56
CA PHE A 27 0.37 -3.63 2.47
C PHE A 27 0.33 -2.23 3.10
N VAL A 28 0.77 -2.08 4.36
CA VAL A 28 0.75 -0.77 5.04
C VAL A 28 1.64 0.23 4.32
N PHE A 29 2.81 -0.21 3.81
CA PHE A 29 3.64 0.63 2.97
C PHE A 29 2.88 1.13 1.73
N ALA A 30 2.22 0.22 0.99
CA ALA A 30 1.48 0.56 -0.23
C ALA A 30 0.36 1.58 0.06
N ILE A 31 -0.42 1.39 1.13
CA ILE A 31 -1.54 2.29 1.49
C ILE A 31 -1.04 3.66 1.99
N LEU A 32 0.05 3.72 2.74
CA LEU A 32 0.58 5.00 3.24
C LEU A 32 1.34 5.80 2.17
N ARG A 33 1.95 5.12 1.20
CA ARG A 33 2.83 5.74 0.20
C ARG A 33 2.20 6.88 -0.60
N PRO A 34 0.91 6.86 -0.98
CA PRO A 34 0.25 7.97 -1.67
C PRO A 34 0.17 9.27 -0.86
N TYR A 35 0.13 9.16 0.46
CA TYR A 35 -0.18 10.26 1.38
C TYR A 35 1.04 10.82 2.11
N LEU A 36 2.14 10.08 2.09
CA LEU A 36 3.38 10.44 2.77
C LEU A 36 4.49 10.72 1.76
N ASP A 37 5.32 11.73 2.05
CA ASP A 37 6.50 11.97 1.25
C ASP A 37 7.56 10.86 1.46
N LYS A 38 8.57 10.84 0.57
CA LYS A 38 9.62 9.83 0.66
C LYS A 38 10.37 9.84 1.99
N LYS A 39 10.57 11.03 2.59
CA LYS A 39 11.32 11.16 3.85
C LYS A 39 10.51 10.59 5.02
N GLU A 40 9.20 10.81 5.03
CA GLU A 40 8.30 10.27 6.05
C GLU A 40 8.19 8.75 5.96
N VAL A 41 8.04 8.22 4.75
CA VAL A 41 8.03 6.77 4.51
C VAL A 41 9.34 6.14 4.99
N LEU A 42 10.49 6.76 4.69
CA LEU A 42 11.80 6.27 5.15
C LEU A 42 11.99 6.40 6.66
N LYS A 43 11.34 7.33 7.35
CA LYS A 43 11.32 7.36 8.82
C LYS A 43 10.55 6.19 9.43
N ILE A 44 9.46 5.75 8.76
CA ILE A 44 8.60 4.66 9.24
C ILE A 44 9.22 3.30 8.92
N PHE A 45 9.69 3.10 7.69
CA PHE A 45 10.15 1.81 7.18
C PHE A 45 11.66 1.73 6.98
N TRP A 46 12.42 2.84 7.15
CA TRP A 46 13.87 3.03 6.88
C TRP A 46 14.38 2.59 5.51
N GLU A 47 13.55 1.99 4.69
CA GLU A 47 13.82 1.61 3.31
C GLU A 47 12.57 1.78 2.43
N ASP A 48 12.76 1.89 1.13
CA ASP A 48 11.64 1.90 0.18
C ASP A 48 11.36 0.45 -0.24
N LEU A 49 10.26 -0.10 0.25
CA LEU A 49 9.92 -1.51 0.11
C LEU A 49 9.66 -1.94 -1.34
N LEU A 50 9.39 -1.01 -2.26
CA LEU A 50 9.19 -1.35 -3.68
C LEU A 50 10.47 -1.77 -4.39
N TYR A 51 11.65 -1.43 -3.85
CA TYR A 51 12.95 -1.87 -4.37
C TYR A 51 13.42 -3.20 -3.77
N LYS A 52 12.63 -3.79 -2.86
CA LYS A 52 13.01 -5.01 -2.14
C LYS A 52 12.56 -6.25 -2.90
N GLU A 53 13.49 -6.96 -3.54
CA GLU A 53 13.21 -8.16 -4.34
C GLU A 53 12.42 -9.22 -3.56
N SER A 54 12.74 -9.42 -2.27
CA SER A 54 12.03 -10.38 -1.43
C SER A 54 10.55 -10.07 -1.20
N LEU A 55 10.10 -8.85 -1.48
CA LEU A 55 8.69 -8.44 -1.37
C LEU A 55 7.98 -8.35 -2.74
N GLU A 56 8.68 -8.54 -3.84
CA GLU A 56 8.09 -8.41 -5.18
C GLU A 56 6.89 -9.36 -5.33
N LYS A 57 7.08 -10.64 -4.99
CA LYS A 57 5.99 -11.62 -5.02
C LYS A 57 4.81 -11.19 -4.15
N THR A 58 5.08 -10.70 -2.94
CA THR A 58 4.03 -10.21 -2.03
C THR A 58 3.24 -9.05 -2.64
N PHE A 59 3.90 -8.10 -3.30
CA PHE A 59 3.19 -7.02 -3.99
C PHE A 59 2.37 -7.51 -5.19
N LEU A 60 2.87 -8.52 -5.93
CA LEU A 60 2.09 -9.16 -7.00
C LEU A 60 0.83 -9.84 -6.44
N GLU A 61 0.95 -10.53 -5.32
CA GLU A 61 -0.18 -11.14 -4.62
C GLU A 61 -1.18 -10.08 -4.12
N LEU A 62 -0.70 -8.96 -3.56
CA LEU A 62 -1.54 -7.84 -3.14
C LEU A 62 -2.30 -7.18 -4.30
N LEU A 63 -1.73 -7.16 -5.49
CA LEU A 63 -2.34 -6.65 -6.73
C LEU A 63 -3.17 -7.70 -7.48
N TRP A 64 -3.31 -8.92 -6.94
CA TRP A 64 -3.95 -10.07 -7.60
C TRP A 64 -3.36 -10.39 -8.99
N LEU A 65 -2.08 -10.13 -9.15
CA LEU A 65 -1.31 -10.50 -10.34
C LEU A 65 -0.63 -11.85 -10.19
N ASP A 66 -0.69 -12.44 -8.99
CA ASP A 66 -0.31 -13.81 -8.68
C ASP A 66 -1.49 -14.55 -8.01
N TRP A 67 -1.47 -15.91 -8.03
CA TRP A 67 -2.63 -16.76 -7.74
C TRP A 67 -3.04 -16.83 -6.26
N ILE A 68 -2.22 -16.36 -5.33
CA ILE A 68 -2.45 -16.52 -3.89
C ILE A 68 -2.69 -15.17 -3.25
N LYS A 69 -3.83 -15.02 -2.58
CA LYS A 69 -4.10 -13.86 -1.73
C LYS A 69 -3.29 -13.99 -0.43
N PRO A 70 -2.40 -13.05 -0.06
CA PRO A 70 -1.47 -13.23 1.06
C PRO A 70 -2.13 -13.27 2.43
N PHE A 71 -3.37 -12.79 2.59
CA PHE A 71 -4.24 -12.98 3.74
C PHE A 71 -5.69 -12.60 3.45
N GLU A 72 -6.61 -13.22 4.18
CA GLU A 72 -8.02 -13.27 3.80
C GLU A 72 -8.87 -12.08 4.25
N CYS A 73 -8.41 -11.20 5.12
CA CYS A 73 -9.38 -10.44 5.90
C CYS A 73 -9.18 -8.94 6.06
N VAL A 74 -8.27 -8.26 5.36
CA VAL A 74 -7.98 -6.87 5.76
C VAL A 74 -8.01 -5.83 4.64
N TRP A 75 -8.01 -6.21 3.35
CA TRP A 75 -8.02 -5.20 2.27
C TRP A 75 -8.85 -5.61 1.06
N GLU A 76 -9.29 -4.62 0.33
CA GLU A 76 -9.85 -4.81 -1.01
C GLU A 76 -8.78 -4.54 -2.07
N LEU A 77 -8.86 -5.27 -3.19
CA LEU A 77 -7.94 -5.10 -4.33
C LEU A 77 -7.90 -3.65 -4.80
N GLU A 78 -9.06 -3.02 -4.83
CA GLU A 78 -9.23 -1.65 -5.31
C GLU A 78 -8.40 -0.65 -4.51
N GLU A 79 -8.27 -0.83 -3.19
CA GLU A 79 -7.45 0.04 -2.33
C GLU A 79 -5.98 -0.02 -2.72
N VAL A 80 -5.46 -1.23 -2.97
CA VAL A 80 -4.06 -1.41 -3.36
C VAL A 80 -3.82 -0.89 -4.77
N VAL A 81 -4.70 -1.20 -5.73
CA VAL A 81 -4.60 -0.73 -7.12
C VAL A 81 -4.64 0.79 -7.17
N TYR A 82 -5.56 1.42 -6.43
CA TYR A 82 -5.65 2.87 -6.35
C TYR A 82 -4.40 3.50 -5.73
N SER A 83 -3.89 2.91 -4.66
CA SER A 83 -2.67 3.37 -4.01
C SER A 83 -1.48 3.32 -4.97
N PHE A 84 -1.30 2.21 -5.69
CA PHE A 84 -0.26 2.08 -6.71
C PHE A 84 -0.41 3.10 -7.84
N TYR A 85 -1.63 3.35 -8.30
CA TYR A 85 -1.92 4.41 -9.28
C TYR A 85 -1.49 5.78 -8.78
N LYS A 86 -1.84 6.16 -7.54
CA LYS A 86 -1.54 7.46 -6.96
C LYS A 86 -0.04 7.73 -6.78
N PHE A 87 0.73 6.74 -6.38
CA PHE A 87 2.16 6.95 -6.17
C PHE A 87 3.07 6.54 -7.35
N TYR A 88 2.51 5.98 -8.42
CA TYR A 88 3.30 5.54 -9.58
C TYR A 88 4.20 6.66 -10.14
N ASP A 89 3.70 7.88 -10.22
CA ASP A 89 4.43 9.03 -10.74
C ASP A 89 5.45 9.63 -9.77
N PHE A 90 5.47 9.18 -8.51
CA PHE A 90 6.48 9.59 -7.54
C PHE A 90 7.85 8.94 -7.81
N TYR A 91 7.88 7.94 -8.67
CA TYR A 91 9.09 7.17 -9.01
C TYR A 91 9.65 7.57 -10.36
N PRO A 92 10.99 7.84 -10.42
CA PRO A 92 11.63 8.23 -11.67
C PRO A 92 11.59 7.07 -12.68
N LYS A 93 11.12 7.35 -13.89
CA LYS A 93 10.93 6.34 -14.94
C LYS A 93 12.24 5.63 -15.34
N LYS A 94 13.38 6.32 -15.17
CA LYS A 94 14.71 5.75 -15.47
C LYS A 94 15.13 4.62 -14.52
N ASN A 95 14.67 4.68 -13.26
CA ASN A 95 14.99 3.67 -12.23
C ASN A 95 13.72 3.22 -11.52
N LEU A 96 12.75 2.74 -12.30
CA LEU A 96 11.46 2.29 -11.78
C LEU A 96 11.63 0.91 -11.13
N PRO A 97 11.12 0.71 -9.88
CA PRO A 97 11.05 -0.61 -9.25
C PRO A 97 10.38 -1.64 -10.16
N ASN A 98 10.82 -2.89 -10.13
CA ASN A 98 10.29 -3.92 -11.04
C ASN A 98 8.79 -4.10 -10.89
N ILE A 99 8.30 -4.11 -9.67
CA ILE A 99 6.85 -4.21 -9.39
C ILE A 99 6.05 -3.07 -10.06
N LEU A 100 6.58 -1.86 -10.16
CA LEU A 100 5.91 -0.75 -10.84
C LEU A 100 5.95 -0.88 -12.38
N LYS A 101 6.96 -1.54 -12.93
CA LYS A 101 6.99 -1.88 -14.36
C LYS A 101 5.87 -2.88 -14.68
N ILE A 102 5.75 -3.92 -13.86
CA ILE A 102 4.69 -4.93 -13.99
C ILE A 102 3.31 -4.29 -13.79
N PHE A 103 3.15 -3.44 -12.78
CA PHE A 103 1.92 -2.71 -12.53
C PHE A 103 1.52 -1.85 -13.74
N LYS A 104 2.49 -1.15 -14.34
CA LYS A 104 2.24 -0.39 -15.57
C LYS A 104 1.69 -1.29 -16.66
N GLU A 105 2.41 -2.35 -17.03
CA GLU A 105 2.04 -3.27 -18.12
C GLU A 105 0.71 -3.98 -17.88
N LYS A 106 0.48 -4.45 -16.66
CA LYS A 106 -0.67 -5.31 -16.35
C LYS A 106 -1.92 -4.56 -15.93
N VAL A 107 -1.77 -3.34 -15.40
CA VAL A 107 -2.88 -2.56 -14.84
C VAL A 107 -3.03 -1.21 -15.55
N LEU A 108 -2.00 -0.35 -15.58
CA LEU A 108 -2.15 1.00 -16.14
C LEU A 108 -2.42 0.98 -17.63
N ASP A 109 -1.69 0.18 -18.40
CA ASP A 109 -1.82 0.13 -19.86
C ASP A 109 -3.11 -0.60 -20.32
N LYS A 110 -3.81 -1.30 -19.39
CA LYS A 110 -5.07 -2.01 -19.66
C LYS A 110 -6.33 -1.27 -19.21
N ASN A 111 -6.18 -0.23 -18.41
CA ASN A 111 -7.29 0.53 -17.87
C ASN A 111 -7.17 1.99 -18.30
N ASN A 112 -8.32 2.62 -18.58
CA ASN A 112 -8.37 4.03 -18.94
C ASN A 112 -8.40 4.93 -17.68
N LYS A 113 -8.30 6.24 -17.89
CA LYS A 113 -8.34 7.22 -16.80
C LYS A 113 -9.67 7.22 -16.05
N GLU A 114 -10.78 6.98 -16.76
CA GLU A 114 -12.12 6.93 -16.16
C GLU A 114 -12.25 5.82 -15.11
N PHE A 115 -11.58 4.68 -15.32
CA PHE A 115 -11.52 3.60 -14.32
C PHE A 115 -10.92 4.08 -13.00
N PHE A 116 -9.81 4.81 -13.04
CA PHE A 116 -9.15 5.30 -11.83
C PHE A 116 -9.93 6.42 -11.15
N ILE A 117 -10.63 7.28 -11.91
CA ILE A 117 -11.54 8.29 -11.37
C ILE A 117 -12.74 7.62 -10.68
N TRP A 118 -13.32 6.60 -11.30
CA TRP A 118 -14.40 5.81 -10.69
C TRP A 118 -13.91 5.13 -9.38
N LEU A 119 -12.71 4.56 -9.41
CA LEU A 119 -12.11 3.88 -8.28
C LEU A 119 -11.89 4.85 -7.10
N GLU A 120 -11.36 6.03 -7.39
CA GLU A 120 -11.20 7.11 -6.40
C GLU A 120 -12.54 7.49 -5.77
N LYS A 121 -13.54 7.73 -6.59
CA LYS A 121 -14.89 8.05 -6.11
C LYS A 121 -15.48 6.95 -5.24
N LYS A 122 -15.34 5.69 -5.65
CA LYS A 122 -15.81 4.52 -4.89
C LYS A 122 -15.16 4.45 -3.51
N LEU A 123 -13.84 4.61 -3.44
CA LEU A 123 -13.07 4.44 -2.20
C LEU A 123 -13.21 5.62 -1.24
N LEU A 124 -13.36 6.84 -1.75
CA LEU A 124 -13.43 8.05 -0.92
C LEU A 124 -14.86 8.53 -0.66
N THR A 125 -15.88 7.80 -1.12
CA THR A 125 -17.27 8.16 -0.85
C THR A 125 -17.65 7.77 0.59
N ILE A 126 -18.05 8.76 1.37
CA ILE A 126 -18.65 8.54 2.68
C ILE A 126 -20.17 8.35 2.49
N TYR A 127 -20.67 7.18 2.85
CA TYR A 127 -22.10 6.87 2.75
C TYR A 127 -22.86 7.43 3.94
N ASP A 128 -24.10 7.89 3.75
CA ASP A 128 -24.94 8.49 4.80
C ASP A 128 -25.28 7.52 5.93
N ASN A 129 -25.31 6.21 5.65
CA ASN A 129 -25.58 5.15 6.63
C ASN A 129 -24.34 4.71 7.44
N ASN A 130 -23.26 5.51 7.42
CA ASN A 130 -22.09 5.24 8.25
C ASN A 130 -22.41 5.47 9.75
N LEU A 131 -21.66 4.75 10.62
CA LEU A 131 -21.80 4.86 12.09
C LEU A 131 -20.90 5.96 12.70
N ILE A 132 -20.34 6.85 11.87
CA ILE A 132 -19.48 7.94 12.35
C ILE A 132 -20.35 8.94 13.11
N PRO A 133 -20.05 9.26 14.38
CA PRO A 133 -20.73 10.30 15.11
C PRO A 133 -20.75 11.63 14.34
N LYS A 134 -21.86 12.35 14.41
CA LYS A 134 -22.05 13.58 13.60
C LYS A 134 -21.01 14.66 13.88
N ASP A 135 -20.52 14.74 15.11
CA ASP A 135 -19.46 15.65 15.55
C ASP A 135 -18.07 15.30 15.03
N LEU A 136 -17.89 14.06 14.56
CA LEU A 136 -16.65 13.58 13.94
C LEU A 136 -16.72 13.53 12.40
N LYS A 137 -17.86 13.94 11.79
CA LYS A 137 -17.96 14.04 10.34
C LYS A 137 -17.12 15.22 9.86
N ILE A 138 -16.00 14.90 9.23
CA ILE A 138 -15.17 15.89 8.54
C ILE A 138 -15.85 16.19 7.20
N ASN A 139 -16.21 17.45 6.99
CA ASN A 139 -16.65 17.92 5.67
C ASN A 139 -15.40 18.07 4.80
N PHE A 140 -15.17 17.14 3.88
CA PHE A 140 -14.14 17.21 2.86
C PHE A 140 -14.60 18.08 1.69
#